data_b96db87efec336fcffdd355d37aedc87
#
_entry.id   b96db87efec336fcffdd355d37aedc87
#
_cell.length_a   1.000
_cell.length_b   1.000
_cell.length_c   1.000
_cell.angle_alpha   90.00
_cell.angle_beta   90.00
_cell.angle_gamma   90.00
#
_symmetry.space_group_name_H-M   'P 1'
#
loop_
_entity.id
_entity.type
_entity.pdbx_description
1 polymer ?
#
loop_
_entity_poly.entity_id
_entity_poly.type
_entity_poly.pdbx_seq_one_letter_code
_entity_poly.pdbx_strand_id
1 'polypeptide(L)'
;MTDRNEAFSPRSTADFRALDAAHHIHPFSDMGALNRAGSRVIVKADGVYLWDSDGNKVIDGMAGLWCVNVGYGRKELADAAYRQIQELPFYNTFFKTTHPPVIELSAMLAEVTPAGFNHFFYCNSGSEGNDTVLRLVHQYWRVQGKPQKKYVISRKNGYHGSTIAGGTLGGMGYMHEQMPSKVEHIVHIDQPYFFGEAQAGETPEAFGLARAQQLEAKILELGAENVAAFIGEPFQGAGGVIFPPSTYWPEIQRICRKYDILLAADEVIGGFGRTGEWFAHQHFGFEPDLITMAKGLTSGYVPMGAVGIHERVARPIIDNGEFNHGLTYSGHPVAAAVAVANLKLLRDEGIVERVKTDIGPYFQRRLRDALGDHPIVGEIAGAGLVAGVQLARDRSRRERFGADVDIGTICRDFCFNGNLIMRATGDRMLLSPPLVIREAEVDEIVDKAKRAFDATAERVGRAR
;
A
#
# COMPACT_ATOMS: atom_id res chain seq x y z
N MET A 1 -4.84 -41.86 -13.37
CA MET A 1 -4.77 -40.47 -12.88
C MET A 1 -5.66 -39.62 -13.76
N THR A 2 -6.90 -39.44 -13.39
CA THR A 2 -7.87 -38.58 -14.10
C THR A 2 -7.44 -37.14 -13.97
N ASP A 3 -7.29 -36.50 -15.11
CA ASP A 3 -6.90 -35.12 -15.26
C ASP A 3 -7.95 -34.22 -14.54
N ARG A 4 -7.61 -33.71 -13.33
CA ARG A 4 -8.49 -32.89 -12.50
C ARG A 4 -8.37 -31.39 -12.84
N ASN A 5 -8.07 -31.05 -14.08
CA ASN A 5 -7.98 -29.68 -14.56
C ASN A 5 -9.30 -29.12 -15.13
N GLU A 6 -10.43 -29.76 -14.88
CA GLU A 6 -11.76 -29.27 -15.32
C GLU A 6 -12.51 -28.47 -14.24
N ALA A 7 -11.83 -27.64 -13.45
CA ALA A 7 -12.54 -26.75 -12.54
C ALA A 7 -13.36 -25.66 -13.28
N PHE A 8 -12.99 -25.33 -14.51
CA PHE A 8 -13.72 -24.43 -15.38
C PHE A 8 -13.74 -24.96 -16.81
N SER A 9 -14.93 -25.10 -17.40
CA SER A 9 -15.06 -25.41 -18.82
C SER A 9 -14.26 -24.40 -19.65
N PRO A 10 -13.54 -24.83 -20.70
CA PRO A 10 -12.82 -23.92 -21.58
C PRO A 10 -13.79 -22.92 -22.20
N ARG A 11 -13.69 -21.66 -21.83
CA ARG A 11 -14.51 -20.56 -22.34
C ARG A 11 -13.64 -19.61 -23.14
N SER A 12 -14.23 -19.02 -24.17
CA SER A 12 -13.55 -17.95 -24.92
C SER A 12 -13.42 -16.67 -24.08
N THR A 13 -12.48 -15.79 -24.45
CA THR A 13 -12.38 -14.46 -23.85
C THR A 13 -13.70 -13.68 -23.95
N ALA A 14 -14.43 -13.86 -25.06
CA ALA A 14 -15.73 -13.20 -25.23
C ALA A 14 -16.77 -13.72 -24.22
N ASP A 15 -16.80 -15.05 -23.94
CA ASP A 15 -17.69 -15.62 -22.93
C ASP A 15 -17.34 -15.10 -21.52
N PHE A 16 -16.03 -15.05 -21.18
CA PHE A 16 -15.59 -14.48 -19.90
C PHE A 16 -16.04 -13.03 -19.76
N ARG A 17 -15.83 -12.19 -20.77
CA ARG A 17 -16.23 -10.78 -20.76
C ARG A 17 -17.74 -10.60 -20.65
N ALA A 18 -18.53 -11.46 -21.31
CA ALA A 18 -19.98 -11.41 -21.21
C ALA A 18 -20.47 -11.75 -19.79
N LEU A 19 -19.91 -12.78 -19.16
CA LEU A 19 -20.24 -13.16 -17.78
C LEU A 19 -19.78 -12.11 -16.79
N ASP A 20 -18.58 -11.56 -16.96
CA ASP A 20 -18.02 -10.49 -16.14
C ASP A 20 -18.93 -9.26 -16.14
N ALA A 21 -19.31 -8.79 -17.34
CA ALA A 21 -20.22 -7.66 -17.48
C ALA A 21 -21.63 -7.90 -16.91
N ALA A 22 -22.09 -9.15 -16.91
CA ALA A 22 -23.42 -9.49 -16.41
C ALA A 22 -23.50 -9.66 -14.88
N HIS A 23 -22.40 -10.07 -14.23
CA HIS A 23 -22.48 -10.57 -12.84
C HIS A 23 -21.46 -9.99 -11.88
N HIS A 24 -20.41 -9.30 -12.35
CA HIS A 24 -19.33 -8.82 -11.51
C HIS A 24 -19.31 -7.29 -11.42
N ILE A 25 -19.25 -6.75 -10.20
CA ILE A 25 -19.04 -5.32 -9.94
C ILE A 25 -17.57 -5.12 -9.53
N HIS A 26 -16.81 -4.49 -10.41
CA HIS A 26 -15.38 -4.25 -10.18
C HIS A 26 -15.13 -3.10 -9.20
N PRO A 27 -14.16 -3.26 -8.28
CA PRO A 27 -13.78 -2.18 -7.37
C PRO A 27 -13.11 -1.02 -8.13
N PHE A 28 -13.37 0.21 -7.70
CA PHE A 28 -12.77 1.44 -8.25
C PHE A 28 -12.86 1.57 -9.78
N SER A 29 -13.97 1.17 -10.38
CA SER A 29 -14.16 1.15 -11.84
C SER A 29 -15.43 1.87 -12.26
N ASP A 30 -15.36 2.60 -13.37
CA ASP A 30 -16.57 2.96 -14.15
C ASP A 30 -17.05 1.69 -14.87
N MET A 31 -18.10 1.07 -14.32
CA MET A 31 -18.64 -0.19 -14.84
C MET A 31 -19.18 -0.04 -16.25
N GLY A 32 -19.80 1.11 -16.57
CA GLY A 32 -20.32 1.37 -17.91
C GLY A 32 -19.21 1.42 -18.96
N ALA A 33 -18.13 2.13 -18.66
CA ALA A 33 -16.97 2.20 -19.54
C ALA A 33 -16.26 0.83 -19.65
N LEU A 34 -16.06 0.13 -18.52
CA LEU A 34 -15.43 -1.18 -18.51
C LEU A 34 -16.21 -2.22 -19.32
N ASN A 35 -17.53 -2.28 -19.16
CA ASN A 35 -18.39 -3.23 -19.89
C ASN A 35 -18.38 -2.97 -21.40
N ARG A 36 -18.25 -1.71 -21.84
CA ARG A 36 -18.10 -1.38 -23.27
C ARG A 36 -16.72 -1.77 -23.83
N ALA A 37 -15.65 -1.54 -23.05
CA ALA A 37 -14.28 -1.85 -23.48
C ALA A 37 -13.94 -3.35 -23.36
N GLY A 38 -14.55 -4.05 -22.40
CA GLY A 38 -14.23 -5.41 -22.01
C GLY A 38 -12.99 -5.47 -21.08
N SER A 39 -13.08 -6.30 -20.04
CA SER A 39 -11.95 -6.54 -19.12
C SER A 39 -10.83 -7.35 -19.79
N ARG A 40 -9.57 -7.12 -19.38
CA ARG A 40 -8.47 -8.04 -19.68
C ARG A 40 -8.53 -9.19 -18.69
N VAL A 41 -8.81 -10.39 -19.18
CA VAL A 41 -8.97 -11.59 -18.35
C VAL A 41 -7.61 -12.23 -18.11
N ILE A 42 -7.07 -12.13 -16.90
CA ILE A 42 -5.78 -12.74 -16.51
C ILE A 42 -6.01 -14.19 -16.11
N VAL A 43 -5.28 -15.11 -16.75
CA VAL A 43 -5.47 -16.56 -16.58
C VAL A 43 -4.25 -17.30 -16.01
N LYS A 44 -3.07 -16.68 -16.05
CA LYS A 44 -1.83 -17.27 -15.53
C LYS A 44 -0.87 -16.18 -15.08
N ALA A 45 -0.03 -16.51 -14.09
CA ALA A 45 1.06 -15.65 -13.64
C ALA A 45 2.30 -16.50 -13.28
N ASP A 46 3.51 -15.96 -13.52
CA ASP A 46 4.78 -16.57 -13.14
C ASP A 46 5.89 -15.50 -13.05
N GLY A 47 6.70 -15.54 -11.98
CA GLY A 47 7.75 -14.57 -11.72
C GLY A 47 7.20 -13.14 -11.63
N VAL A 48 7.45 -12.31 -12.64
CA VAL A 48 6.96 -10.94 -12.76
C VAL A 48 5.97 -10.77 -13.93
N TYR A 49 5.53 -11.86 -14.53
CA TYR A 49 4.70 -11.85 -15.72
C TYR A 49 3.30 -12.41 -15.47
N LEU A 50 2.36 -11.86 -16.24
CA LEU A 50 0.97 -12.30 -16.33
C LEU A 50 0.69 -12.76 -17.77
N TRP A 51 -0.31 -13.64 -17.94
CA TRP A 51 -0.86 -13.97 -19.25
C TRP A 51 -2.36 -13.76 -19.22
N ASP A 52 -2.86 -13.09 -20.25
CA ASP A 52 -4.31 -12.94 -20.45
C ASP A 52 -4.89 -14.08 -21.28
N SER A 53 -6.22 -14.13 -21.34
CA SER A 53 -6.96 -15.17 -22.10
C SER A 53 -6.83 -15.03 -23.62
N ASP A 54 -6.27 -13.94 -24.11
CA ASP A 54 -5.94 -13.72 -25.53
C ASP A 54 -4.50 -14.17 -25.86
N GLY A 55 -3.76 -14.72 -24.85
CA GLY A 55 -2.40 -15.23 -24.99
C GLY A 55 -1.29 -14.18 -24.87
N ASN A 56 -1.61 -12.94 -24.55
CA ASN A 56 -0.61 -11.89 -24.39
C ASN A 56 0.18 -12.10 -23.09
N LYS A 57 1.50 -12.02 -23.19
CA LYS A 57 2.42 -11.96 -22.04
C LYS A 57 2.59 -10.48 -21.62
N VAL A 58 2.28 -10.19 -20.37
CA VAL A 58 2.26 -8.84 -19.81
C VAL A 58 3.24 -8.77 -18.65
N ILE A 59 4.10 -7.74 -18.60
CA ILE A 59 4.95 -7.52 -17.43
C ILE A 59 4.19 -6.71 -16.37
N ASP A 60 4.27 -7.18 -15.13
CA ASP A 60 3.55 -6.58 -14.01
C ASP A 60 4.41 -5.55 -13.27
N GLY A 61 4.26 -4.29 -13.64
CA GLY A 61 4.91 -3.15 -12.98
C GLY A 61 4.25 -2.73 -11.65
N MET A 62 3.23 -3.49 -11.15
CA MET A 62 2.47 -3.12 -9.95
C MET A 62 2.40 -4.21 -8.88
N ALA A 63 3.07 -5.36 -9.07
CA ALA A 63 2.99 -6.52 -8.18
C ALA A 63 1.53 -6.88 -7.82
N GLY A 64 0.69 -7.08 -8.83
CA GLY A 64 -0.75 -7.18 -8.69
C GLY A 64 -1.34 -5.82 -8.28
N LEU A 65 -1.52 -5.63 -6.99
CA LEU A 65 -1.88 -4.32 -6.42
C LEU A 65 -1.00 -4.05 -5.18
N TRP A 66 0.33 -3.88 -5.41
CA TRP A 66 1.35 -3.66 -4.36
C TRP A 66 1.56 -4.89 -3.44
N CYS A 67 1.16 -6.10 -3.88
CA CYS A 67 1.03 -7.26 -3.02
C CYS A 67 2.15 -8.28 -3.22
N VAL A 68 2.46 -8.63 -4.48
CA VAL A 68 3.20 -9.84 -4.86
C VAL A 68 4.71 -9.61 -4.76
N ASN A 69 5.19 -9.46 -3.52
CA ASN A 69 6.59 -9.11 -3.25
C ASN A 69 7.57 -10.21 -3.72
N VAL A 70 7.28 -11.49 -3.43
CA VAL A 70 8.15 -12.62 -3.81
C VAL A 70 7.89 -13.16 -5.21
N GLY A 71 7.08 -12.46 -6.02
CA GLY A 71 6.71 -12.90 -7.38
C GLY A 71 5.61 -13.94 -7.41
N TYR A 72 5.16 -14.25 -8.61
CA TYR A 72 4.14 -15.27 -8.89
C TYR A 72 4.73 -16.67 -8.99
N GLY A 73 3.90 -17.71 -8.81
CA GLY A 73 4.30 -19.09 -9.04
C GLY A 73 5.18 -19.73 -7.96
N ARG A 74 5.28 -19.12 -6.76
CA ARG A 74 6.10 -19.67 -5.65
C ARG A 74 5.46 -20.93 -5.09
N LYS A 75 6.11 -22.03 -5.38
CA LYS A 75 5.66 -23.36 -4.95
C LYS A 75 5.65 -23.50 -3.43
N GLU A 76 6.59 -22.88 -2.75
CA GLU A 76 6.73 -22.89 -1.29
C GLU A 76 5.47 -22.36 -0.60
N LEU A 77 4.88 -21.29 -1.13
CA LEU A 77 3.64 -20.70 -0.60
C LEU A 77 2.42 -21.56 -0.90
N ALA A 78 2.35 -22.11 -2.12
CA ALA A 78 1.28 -23.04 -2.51
C ALA A 78 1.31 -24.32 -1.66
N ASP A 79 2.49 -24.90 -1.43
CA ASP A 79 2.68 -26.09 -0.61
C ASP A 79 2.35 -25.84 0.87
N ALA A 80 2.71 -24.63 1.40
CA ALA A 80 2.36 -24.25 2.76
C ALA A 80 0.83 -24.19 2.94
N ALA A 81 0.12 -23.55 2.00
CA ALA A 81 -1.33 -23.50 2.00
C ALA A 81 -1.95 -24.90 1.91
N TYR A 82 -1.49 -25.72 0.96
CA TYR A 82 -2.00 -27.07 0.75
C TYR A 82 -1.86 -27.95 1.99
N ARG A 83 -0.65 -28.00 2.59
CA ARG A 83 -0.40 -28.78 3.81
C ARG A 83 -1.29 -28.31 4.98
N GLN A 84 -1.36 -26.99 5.17
CA GLN A 84 -2.15 -26.43 6.27
C GLN A 84 -3.65 -26.69 6.11
N ILE A 85 -4.18 -26.66 4.89
CA ILE A 85 -5.60 -27.00 4.62
C ILE A 85 -5.89 -28.46 4.99
N GLN A 86 -4.96 -29.38 4.75
CA GLN A 86 -5.13 -30.80 5.09
C GLN A 86 -5.05 -31.06 6.59
N GLU A 87 -4.18 -30.34 7.30
CA GLU A 87 -3.94 -30.55 8.74
C GLU A 87 -5.00 -29.83 9.60
N LEU A 88 -5.16 -28.52 9.40
CA LEU A 88 -6.12 -27.68 10.11
C LEU A 88 -6.59 -26.55 9.17
N PRO A 89 -7.69 -26.76 8.42
CA PRO A 89 -8.20 -25.77 7.47
C PRO A 89 -8.65 -24.49 8.13
N PHE A 90 -9.29 -24.61 9.33
CA PHE A 90 -9.73 -23.48 10.12
C PHE A 90 -9.93 -23.86 11.60
N TYR A 91 -9.46 -23.03 12.49
CA TYR A 91 -9.94 -22.88 13.86
C TYR A 91 -9.73 -21.44 14.32
N ASN A 92 -10.59 -20.96 15.21
CA ASN A 92 -10.53 -19.59 15.68
C ASN A 92 -9.46 -19.40 16.78
N THR A 93 -9.07 -18.13 17.01
CA THR A 93 -8.16 -17.71 18.08
C THR A 93 -8.87 -17.06 19.26
N PHE A 94 -10.18 -17.32 19.42
CA PHE A 94 -11.00 -16.85 20.54
C PHE A 94 -11.04 -17.88 21.68
N PHE A 95 -11.57 -17.46 22.82
CA PHE A 95 -11.97 -18.36 23.92
C PHE A 95 -10.87 -19.30 24.43
N LYS A 96 -9.64 -18.76 24.58
CA LYS A 96 -8.47 -19.51 25.06
C LYS A 96 -7.94 -20.56 24.07
N THR A 97 -8.24 -20.44 22.81
CA THR A 97 -7.69 -21.29 21.75
C THR A 97 -6.73 -20.52 20.85
N THR A 98 -5.79 -21.23 20.26
CA THR A 98 -4.84 -20.74 19.27
C THR A 98 -4.29 -21.94 18.48
N HIS A 99 -3.38 -21.72 17.54
CA HIS A 99 -2.78 -22.76 16.72
C HIS A 99 -1.32 -22.42 16.34
N PRO A 100 -0.46 -23.42 16.06
CA PRO A 100 0.96 -23.21 15.82
C PRO A 100 1.30 -22.17 14.73
N PRO A 101 0.67 -22.13 13.54
CA PRO A 101 1.04 -21.17 12.51
C PRO A 101 0.94 -19.70 12.94
N VAL A 102 -0.10 -19.31 13.70
CA VAL A 102 -0.24 -17.91 14.13
C VAL A 102 0.73 -17.56 15.24
N ILE A 103 1.10 -18.52 16.09
CA ILE A 103 2.12 -18.34 17.13
C ILE A 103 3.49 -18.13 16.47
N GLU A 104 3.87 -19.00 15.53
CA GLU A 104 5.12 -18.89 14.78
C GLU A 104 5.19 -17.56 14.00
N LEU A 105 4.08 -17.19 13.33
CA LEU A 105 4.00 -15.90 12.62
C LEU A 105 4.24 -14.72 13.55
N SER A 106 3.66 -14.73 14.75
CA SER A 106 3.85 -13.65 15.74
C SER A 106 5.30 -13.54 16.19
N ALA A 107 5.96 -14.67 16.45
CA ALA A 107 7.38 -14.70 16.81
C ALA A 107 8.26 -14.16 15.67
N MET A 108 8.03 -14.57 14.42
CA MET A 108 8.78 -14.10 13.27
C MET A 108 8.56 -12.62 12.96
N LEU A 109 7.34 -12.11 13.14
CA LEU A 109 7.07 -10.69 12.99
C LEU A 109 7.82 -9.87 14.05
N ALA A 110 7.92 -10.35 15.28
CA ALA A 110 8.70 -9.68 16.33
C ALA A 110 10.20 -9.61 15.99
N GLU A 111 10.75 -10.56 15.20
CA GLU A 111 12.14 -10.53 14.75
C GLU A 111 12.42 -9.44 13.68
N VAL A 112 11.43 -9.13 12.84
CA VAL A 112 11.61 -8.21 11.70
C VAL A 112 11.03 -6.81 11.94
N THR A 113 10.18 -6.64 12.95
CA THR A 113 9.68 -5.33 13.38
C THR A 113 10.68 -4.64 14.30
N PRO A 114 10.61 -3.31 14.46
CA PRO A 114 11.47 -2.59 15.41
C PRO A 114 11.35 -3.11 16.83
N ALA A 115 12.39 -2.88 17.64
CA ALA A 115 12.39 -3.25 19.05
C ALA A 115 11.16 -2.68 19.78
N GLY A 116 10.54 -3.51 20.62
CA GLY A 116 9.32 -3.15 21.35
C GLY A 116 8.01 -3.57 20.67
N PHE A 117 8.03 -4.02 19.43
CA PHE A 117 6.87 -4.60 18.76
C PHE A 117 6.80 -6.11 19.01
N ASN A 118 6.22 -6.51 20.14
CA ASN A 118 6.14 -7.92 20.58
C ASN A 118 4.72 -8.49 20.51
N HIS A 119 3.74 -7.69 20.11
CA HIS A 119 2.33 -8.07 20.10
C HIS A 119 1.70 -7.79 18.75
N PHE A 120 0.89 -8.75 18.25
CA PHE A 120 0.26 -8.66 16.94
C PHE A 120 -1.21 -9.04 17.04
N PHE A 121 -2.07 -8.21 16.42
CA PHE A 121 -3.47 -8.52 16.22
C PHE A 121 -3.71 -8.82 14.74
N TYR A 122 -4.43 -9.90 14.42
CA TYR A 122 -4.63 -10.35 13.05
C TYR A 122 -6.03 -10.01 12.53
N CYS A 123 -6.09 -9.69 11.23
CA CYS A 123 -7.28 -9.39 10.46
C CYS A 123 -7.13 -9.94 9.03
N ASN A 124 -8.07 -9.63 8.12
CA ASN A 124 -8.07 -10.20 6.77
C ASN A 124 -7.60 -9.20 5.70
N SER A 125 -7.45 -7.93 6.07
CA SER A 125 -7.08 -6.85 5.16
C SER A 125 -6.44 -5.67 5.89
N GLY A 126 -5.79 -4.76 5.13
CA GLY A 126 -5.33 -3.49 5.68
C GLY A 126 -6.46 -2.56 6.13
N SER A 127 -7.64 -2.66 5.50
CA SER A 127 -8.83 -1.89 5.92
C SER A 127 -9.27 -2.28 7.33
N GLU A 128 -9.43 -3.58 7.60
CA GLU A 128 -9.74 -4.09 8.94
C GLU A 128 -8.60 -3.82 9.93
N GLY A 129 -7.34 -3.82 9.47
CA GLY A 129 -6.18 -3.43 10.26
C GLY A 129 -6.29 -1.99 10.77
N ASN A 130 -6.66 -1.04 9.91
CA ASN A 130 -6.83 0.35 10.29
C ASN A 130 -8.09 0.59 11.16
N ASP A 131 -9.17 -0.17 10.95
CA ASP A 131 -10.31 -0.21 11.88
C ASP A 131 -9.85 -0.70 13.27
N THR A 132 -8.98 -1.72 13.31
CA THR A 132 -8.39 -2.25 14.55
C THR A 132 -7.48 -1.22 15.22
N VAL A 133 -6.67 -0.47 14.46
CA VAL A 133 -5.84 0.63 14.98
C VAL A 133 -6.72 1.66 15.70
N LEU A 134 -7.83 2.08 15.07
CA LEU A 134 -8.76 3.04 15.69
C LEU A 134 -9.33 2.50 17.01
N ARG A 135 -9.70 1.21 17.05
CA ARG A 135 -10.19 0.52 18.24
C ARG A 135 -9.12 0.43 19.33
N LEU A 136 -7.86 0.09 18.98
CA LEU A 136 -6.73 0.02 19.91
C LEU A 136 -6.40 1.39 20.51
N VAL A 137 -6.38 2.42 19.68
CA VAL A 137 -6.12 3.80 20.11
C VAL A 137 -7.15 4.24 21.17
N HIS A 138 -8.43 4.04 20.91
CA HIS A 138 -9.48 4.42 21.88
C HIS A 138 -9.42 3.56 23.15
N GLN A 139 -9.17 2.24 23.04
CA GLN A 139 -9.03 1.36 24.19
C GLN A 139 -7.82 1.75 25.05
N TYR A 140 -6.68 2.04 24.43
CA TYR A 140 -5.49 2.51 25.13
C TYR A 140 -5.78 3.74 26.00
N TRP A 141 -6.38 4.76 25.41
CA TRP A 141 -6.68 5.99 26.15
C TRP A 141 -7.75 5.79 27.22
N ARG A 142 -8.69 4.90 27.00
CA ARG A 142 -9.69 4.53 28.00
C ARG A 142 -9.05 3.90 29.23
N VAL A 143 -8.15 2.92 29.04
CA VAL A 143 -7.47 2.26 30.18
C VAL A 143 -6.44 3.16 30.84
N GLN A 144 -5.93 4.17 30.14
CA GLN A 144 -5.09 5.24 30.71
C GLN A 144 -5.89 6.29 31.50
N GLY A 145 -7.22 6.14 31.64
CA GLY A 145 -8.07 7.10 32.33
C GLY A 145 -8.29 8.41 31.56
N LYS A 146 -8.03 8.43 30.24
CA LYS A 146 -8.15 9.60 29.36
C LYS A 146 -9.18 9.34 28.22
N PRO A 147 -10.44 8.95 28.51
CA PRO A 147 -11.42 8.58 27.47
C PRO A 147 -11.86 9.73 26.58
N GLN A 148 -11.55 10.99 26.93
CA GLN A 148 -11.79 12.17 26.12
C GLN A 148 -10.82 12.25 24.91
N LYS A 149 -9.66 11.60 24.95
CA LYS A 149 -8.74 11.48 23.81
C LYS A 149 -9.37 10.57 22.74
N LYS A 150 -10.02 11.15 21.77
CA LYS A 150 -10.79 10.43 20.74
C LYS A 150 -10.55 10.91 19.30
N TYR A 151 -10.00 12.13 19.11
CA TYR A 151 -9.69 12.60 17.77
C TYR A 151 -8.49 11.86 17.20
N VAL A 152 -8.67 11.37 15.97
CA VAL A 152 -7.57 10.81 15.17
C VAL A 152 -7.34 11.75 13.98
N ILE A 153 -6.11 12.18 13.81
CA ILE A 153 -5.71 13.07 12.72
C ILE A 153 -5.03 12.21 11.64
N SER A 154 -5.41 12.43 10.38
CA SER A 154 -4.76 11.81 9.22
C SER A 154 -4.51 12.84 8.12
N ARG A 155 -4.25 12.41 6.88
CA ARG A 155 -3.87 13.32 5.80
C ARG A 155 -4.86 13.28 4.64
N LYS A 156 -5.10 14.44 4.03
CA LYS A 156 -5.76 14.51 2.72
C LYS A 156 -5.03 13.62 1.71
N ASN A 157 -5.78 13.03 0.79
CA ASN A 157 -5.27 12.12 -0.23
C ASN A 157 -4.56 10.86 0.32
N GLY A 158 -4.68 10.57 1.63
CA GLY A 158 -4.26 9.30 2.23
C GLY A 158 -5.26 8.18 1.93
N TYR A 159 -4.80 6.93 1.90
CA TYR A 159 -5.65 5.76 1.72
C TYR A 159 -5.44 4.77 2.87
N HIS A 160 -6.49 4.53 3.65
CA HIS A 160 -6.43 3.64 4.81
C HIS A 160 -7.44 2.49 4.76
N GLY A 161 -8.08 2.29 3.61
CA GLY A 161 -9.01 1.18 3.39
C GLY A 161 -10.36 1.62 2.84
N SER A 162 -11.27 0.64 2.68
CA SER A 162 -12.61 0.84 2.11
C SER A 162 -13.75 0.45 3.09
N THR A 163 -13.43 0.07 4.34
CA THR A 163 -14.42 0.04 5.43
C THR A 163 -14.87 1.46 5.76
N ILE A 164 -15.96 1.61 6.51
CA ILE A 164 -16.42 2.98 6.90
C ILE A 164 -15.35 3.71 7.69
N ALA A 165 -14.67 3.07 8.64
CA ALA A 165 -13.61 3.71 9.40
C ALA A 165 -12.34 3.91 8.55
N GLY A 166 -11.88 2.90 7.81
CA GLY A 166 -10.74 3.01 6.90
C GLY A 166 -10.94 4.09 5.83
N GLY A 167 -12.14 4.16 5.22
CA GLY A 167 -12.49 5.20 4.25
C GLY A 167 -12.60 6.60 4.87
N THR A 168 -13.04 6.70 6.14
CA THR A 168 -13.05 7.98 6.87
C THR A 168 -11.64 8.42 7.26
N LEU A 169 -10.76 7.48 7.70
CA LEU A 169 -9.33 7.75 7.96
C LEU A 169 -8.61 8.20 6.68
N GLY A 170 -8.97 7.61 5.54
CA GLY A 170 -8.51 8.08 4.24
C GLY A 170 -8.97 9.51 3.95
N GLY A 171 -8.20 10.24 3.15
CA GLY A 171 -8.49 11.63 2.80
C GLY A 171 -8.82 11.86 1.33
N MET A 172 -9.23 10.81 0.61
CA MET A 172 -9.58 10.90 -0.81
C MET A 172 -10.98 11.45 -1.00
N GLY A 173 -11.11 12.66 -1.59
CA GLY A 173 -12.36 13.39 -1.74
C GLY A 173 -13.47 12.59 -2.41
N TYR A 174 -13.16 11.92 -3.54
CA TYR A 174 -14.13 11.10 -4.28
C TYR A 174 -14.68 9.91 -3.48
N MET A 175 -13.91 9.35 -2.54
CA MET A 175 -14.42 8.31 -1.65
C MET A 175 -15.37 8.92 -0.61
N HIS A 176 -15.02 10.09 -0.09
CA HIS A 176 -15.86 10.81 0.87
C HIS A 176 -17.18 11.28 0.28
N GLU A 177 -17.24 11.64 -1.00
CA GLU A 177 -18.47 11.99 -1.71
C GLU A 177 -19.44 10.82 -1.81
N GLN A 178 -18.93 9.60 -1.97
CA GLN A 178 -19.72 8.36 -2.02
C GLN A 178 -20.06 7.81 -0.63
N MET A 179 -19.54 8.41 0.44
CA MET A 179 -19.69 7.94 1.82
C MET A 179 -20.18 9.09 2.72
N PRO A 180 -21.48 9.42 2.71
CA PRO A 180 -22.02 10.55 3.45
C PRO A 180 -21.94 10.36 4.97
N SER A 181 -22.01 9.11 5.46
CA SER A 181 -21.89 8.78 6.88
C SER A 181 -20.46 8.41 7.22
N LYS A 182 -19.76 9.29 7.95
CA LYS A 182 -18.36 9.15 8.37
C LYS A 182 -18.28 8.87 9.86
N VAL A 183 -17.15 8.28 10.29
CA VAL A 183 -16.83 8.14 11.70
C VAL A 183 -16.51 9.52 12.27
N GLU A 184 -17.15 9.87 13.38
CA GLU A 184 -16.88 11.12 14.08
C GLU A 184 -15.45 11.17 14.65
N HIS A 185 -14.95 12.39 14.86
CA HIS A 185 -13.64 12.66 15.46
C HIS A 185 -12.44 12.22 14.62
N ILE A 186 -12.62 12.00 13.32
CA ILE A 186 -11.52 11.83 12.36
C ILE A 186 -11.40 13.11 11.54
N VAL A 187 -10.21 13.73 11.56
CA VAL A 187 -9.92 14.99 10.87
C VAL A 187 -8.65 14.88 10.04
N HIS A 188 -8.48 15.75 9.04
CA HIS A 188 -7.39 15.66 8.08
C HIS A 188 -6.58 16.97 8.06
N ILE A 189 -5.25 16.82 7.95
CA ILE A 189 -4.31 17.88 7.58
C ILE A 189 -3.89 17.71 6.12
N ASP A 190 -3.20 18.72 5.56
CA ASP A 190 -2.75 18.65 4.17
C ASP A 190 -1.66 17.57 3.99
N GLN A 191 -1.57 17.04 2.77
CA GLN A 191 -0.54 16.08 2.38
C GLN A 191 0.83 16.75 2.19
N PRO A 192 1.96 16.04 2.38
CA PRO A 192 3.30 16.59 2.15
C PRO A 192 3.74 16.45 0.68
N TYR A 193 2.93 16.92 -0.27
CA TYR A 193 3.18 16.80 -1.70
C TYR A 193 3.89 18.03 -2.28
N PHE A 194 5.21 18.04 -2.20
CA PHE A 194 6.02 19.19 -2.58
C PHE A 194 5.82 19.62 -4.04
N PHE A 195 5.89 18.70 -5.01
CA PHE A 195 5.75 19.07 -6.42
C PHE A 195 4.41 19.76 -6.71
N GLY A 196 3.32 19.26 -6.16
CA GLY A 196 1.97 19.73 -6.48
C GLY A 196 1.47 20.90 -5.63
N GLU A 197 2.08 21.18 -4.46
CA GLU A 197 1.50 22.08 -3.48
C GLU A 197 2.44 23.16 -2.91
N ALA A 198 3.76 23.04 -3.16
CA ALA A 198 4.69 24.05 -2.67
C ALA A 198 4.61 25.36 -3.45
N GLN A 199 4.79 26.48 -2.75
CA GLN A 199 4.79 27.81 -3.34
C GLN A 199 6.06 28.06 -4.17
N ALA A 200 6.03 29.07 -5.04
CA ALA A 200 7.20 29.47 -5.80
C ALA A 200 8.33 29.93 -4.83
N GLY A 201 9.53 29.39 -5.02
CA GLY A 201 10.69 29.68 -4.18
C GLY A 201 10.77 28.93 -2.85
N GLU A 202 9.75 28.13 -2.50
CA GLU A 202 9.78 27.30 -1.30
C GLU A 202 10.70 26.09 -1.48
N THR A 203 11.56 25.82 -0.47
CA THR A 203 12.42 24.62 -0.49
C THR A 203 11.68 23.39 0.01
N PRO A 204 12.11 22.16 -0.40
CA PRO A 204 11.49 20.93 0.12
C PRO A 204 11.52 20.84 1.65
N GLU A 205 12.62 21.27 2.28
CA GLU A 205 12.81 21.22 3.74
C GLU A 205 11.84 22.17 4.45
N ALA A 206 11.70 23.40 3.98
CA ALA A 206 10.77 24.40 4.55
C ALA A 206 9.31 23.93 4.39
N PHE A 207 8.96 23.43 3.20
CA PHE A 207 7.64 22.87 2.93
C PHE A 207 7.33 21.67 3.82
N GLY A 208 8.24 20.70 3.94
CA GLY A 208 8.05 19.52 4.79
C GLY A 208 7.81 19.89 6.25
N LEU A 209 8.61 20.82 6.77
CA LEU A 209 8.44 21.34 8.14
C LEU A 209 7.07 22.04 8.32
N ALA A 210 6.70 22.93 7.40
CA ALA A 210 5.44 23.66 7.45
C ALA A 210 4.22 22.70 7.38
N ARG A 211 4.30 21.65 6.55
CA ARG A 211 3.24 20.63 6.48
C ARG A 211 3.14 19.80 7.76
N ALA A 212 4.25 19.44 8.37
CA ALA A 212 4.25 18.75 9.66
C ALA A 212 3.71 19.63 10.79
N GLN A 213 4.01 20.92 10.80
CA GLN A 213 3.50 21.88 11.81
C GLN A 213 1.97 22.07 11.76
N GLN A 214 1.32 21.73 10.64
CA GLN A 214 -0.14 21.68 10.60
C GLN A 214 -0.73 20.67 11.59
N LEU A 215 0.01 19.59 11.92
CA LEU A 215 -0.41 18.66 12.97
C LEU A 215 -0.47 19.37 14.32
N GLU A 216 0.54 20.16 14.68
CA GLU A 216 0.55 20.91 15.92
C GLU A 216 -0.58 21.93 15.99
N ALA A 217 -0.78 22.69 14.91
CA ALA A 217 -1.88 23.65 14.81
C ALA A 217 -3.26 22.96 14.98
N LYS A 218 -3.46 21.80 14.36
CA LYS A 218 -4.70 21.04 14.49
C LYS A 218 -4.91 20.47 15.90
N ILE A 219 -3.85 20.00 16.56
CA ILE A 219 -3.90 19.54 17.96
C ILE A 219 -4.33 20.69 18.89
N LEU A 220 -3.78 21.88 18.70
CA LEU A 220 -4.14 23.06 19.52
C LEU A 220 -5.57 23.52 19.26
N GLU A 221 -6.04 23.46 18.00
CA GLU A 221 -7.42 23.78 17.63
C GLU A 221 -8.44 22.84 18.31
N LEU A 222 -8.13 21.52 18.38
CA LEU A 222 -9.01 20.50 18.94
C LEU A 222 -8.92 20.39 20.48
N GLY A 223 -7.89 20.96 21.07
CA GLY A 223 -7.46 20.72 22.45
C GLY A 223 -6.62 19.44 22.56
N ALA A 224 -5.38 19.56 23.01
CA ALA A 224 -4.42 18.46 23.08
C ALA A 224 -4.94 17.26 23.92
N GLU A 225 -5.74 17.53 24.94
CA GLU A 225 -6.39 16.54 25.80
C GLU A 225 -7.44 15.69 25.08
N ASN A 226 -7.88 16.10 23.89
CA ASN A 226 -8.90 15.40 23.09
C ASN A 226 -8.30 14.60 21.94
N VAL A 227 -7.01 14.81 21.58
CA VAL A 227 -6.36 14.14 20.45
C VAL A 227 -5.72 12.84 20.90
N ALA A 228 -6.07 11.77 20.23
CA ALA A 228 -5.67 10.39 20.55
C ALA A 228 -4.45 9.94 19.74
N ALA A 229 -4.44 10.17 18.43
CA ALA A 229 -3.42 9.66 17.53
C ALA A 229 -3.28 10.50 16.25
N PHE A 230 -2.12 10.36 15.61
CA PHE A 230 -1.91 10.63 14.19
C PHE A 230 -1.67 9.32 13.46
N ILE A 231 -2.30 9.14 12.29
CA ILE A 231 -2.08 8.00 11.40
C ILE A 231 -1.63 8.47 10.02
N GLY A 232 -0.66 7.77 9.43
CA GLY A 232 -0.24 8.04 8.07
C GLY A 232 0.59 6.94 7.42
N GLU A 233 0.48 6.83 6.10
CA GLU A 233 1.39 6.04 5.28
C GLU A 233 2.79 6.70 5.32
N PRO A 234 3.91 5.97 5.46
CA PRO A 234 5.26 6.58 5.38
C PRO A 234 5.47 7.40 4.09
N PHE A 235 4.99 6.89 2.95
CA PHE A 235 4.73 7.63 1.71
C PHE A 235 3.29 7.32 1.28
N GLN A 236 2.58 8.31 0.71
CA GLN A 236 1.20 8.09 0.29
C GLN A 236 1.17 7.29 -1.01
N GLY A 237 0.91 5.97 -0.89
CA GLY A 237 0.98 5.05 -2.02
C GLY A 237 -0.13 5.29 -3.04
N ALA A 238 -1.37 4.99 -2.68
CA ALA A 238 -2.54 5.12 -3.55
C ALA A 238 -2.79 6.58 -3.96
N GLY A 239 -2.41 7.54 -3.13
CA GLY A 239 -2.49 8.97 -3.41
C GLY A 239 -1.53 9.48 -4.48
N GLY A 240 -0.61 8.62 -4.99
CA GLY A 240 0.29 9.00 -6.08
C GLY A 240 1.76 8.69 -5.86
N VAL A 241 2.12 7.82 -4.93
CA VAL A 241 3.52 7.58 -4.50
C VAL A 241 4.18 8.90 -4.10
N ILE A 242 3.56 9.59 -3.14
CA ILE A 242 4.04 10.88 -2.66
C ILE A 242 5.05 10.64 -1.54
N PHE A 243 6.31 10.95 -1.81
CA PHE A 243 7.39 10.91 -0.85
C PHE A 243 7.46 12.26 -0.13
N PRO A 244 7.30 12.29 1.22
CA PRO A 244 7.41 13.54 1.97
C PRO A 244 8.85 14.03 1.98
N PRO A 245 9.09 15.36 2.07
CA PRO A 245 10.41 15.90 2.32
C PRO A 245 11.02 15.38 3.63
N SER A 246 12.35 15.36 3.72
CA SER A 246 13.11 14.76 4.84
C SER A 246 12.77 15.33 6.22
N THR A 247 12.32 16.57 6.29
CA THR A 247 11.94 17.25 7.54
C THR A 247 10.56 16.86 8.08
N TYR A 248 9.72 16.21 7.27
CA TYR A 248 8.32 15.94 7.62
C TYR A 248 8.16 14.96 8.79
N TRP A 249 8.66 13.73 8.65
CA TRP A 249 8.43 12.68 9.65
C TRP A 249 9.14 12.92 10.99
N PRO A 250 10.40 13.44 11.02
CA PRO A 250 11.02 13.80 12.30
C PRO A 250 10.20 14.84 13.08
N GLU A 251 9.62 15.82 12.39
CA GLU A 251 8.78 16.83 13.03
C GLU A 251 7.41 16.27 13.48
N ILE A 252 6.76 15.43 12.67
CA ILE A 252 5.53 14.70 13.05
C ILE A 252 5.77 13.93 14.37
N GLN A 253 6.87 13.14 14.43
CA GLN A 253 7.20 12.37 15.62
C GLN A 253 7.47 13.27 16.83
N ARG A 254 8.20 14.36 16.65
CA ARG A 254 8.46 15.35 17.71
C ARG A 254 7.14 15.90 18.29
N ILE A 255 6.21 16.26 17.42
CA ILE A 255 4.89 16.79 17.80
C ILE A 255 4.08 15.71 18.54
N CYS A 256 4.02 14.47 18.02
CA CYS A 256 3.30 13.38 18.68
C CYS A 256 3.83 13.14 20.11
N ARG A 257 5.17 13.11 20.28
CA ARG A 257 5.79 12.97 21.60
C ARG A 257 5.49 14.16 22.53
N LYS A 258 5.53 15.40 22.00
CA LYS A 258 5.26 16.61 22.78
C LYS A 258 3.87 16.62 23.39
N TYR A 259 2.86 16.14 22.67
CA TYR A 259 1.46 16.18 23.10
C TYR A 259 0.93 14.84 23.62
N ASP A 260 1.82 13.87 23.82
CA ASP A 260 1.45 12.51 24.28
C ASP A 260 0.28 11.94 23.47
N ILE A 261 0.44 11.90 22.14
CA ILE A 261 -0.49 11.23 21.21
C ILE A 261 0.21 10.05 20.54
N LEU A 262 -0.56 9.03 20.16
CA LEU A 262 -0.02 7.85 19.50
C LEU A 262 0.31 8.15 18.03
N LEU A 263 1.39 7.54 17.53
CA LEU A 263 1.78 7.59 16.13
C LEU A 263 1.54 6.21 15.49
N ALA A 264 0.64 6.13 14.51
CA ALA A 264 0.37 4.92 13.76
C ALA A 264 0.93 5.02 12.33
N ALA A 265 1.73 4.04 11.92
CA ALA A 265 2.22 3.90 10.56
C ALA A 265 1.36 2.90 9.79
N ASP A 266 0.75 3.34 8.69
CA ASP A 266 0.13 2.43 7.74
C ASP A 266 1.20 1.90 6.76
N GLU A 267 1.69 0.71 7.05
CA GLU A 267 2.74 0.00 6.29
C GLU A 267 2.16 -1.01 5.30
N VAL A 268 0.89 -0.92 5.00
CA VAL A 268 0.19 -1.85 4.09
C VAL A 268 0.86 -1.91 2.70
N ILE A 269 1.40 -0.78 2.22
CA ILE A 269 2.17 -0.74 0.96
C ILE A 269 3.68 -0.77 1.25
N GLY A 270 4.14 -0.03 2.26
CA GLY A 270 5.56 0.18 2.56
C GLY A 270 6.28 -1.04 3.13
N GLY A 271 5.54 -1.90 3.83
CA GLY A 271 6.10 -3.05 4.52
C GLY A 271 6.65 -4.15 3.61
N PHE A 272 7.46 -4.99 4.23
CA PHE A 272 8.02 -6.21 3.64
C PHE A 272 8.94 -5.96 2.43
N GLY A 273 9.83 -4.96 2.54
CA GLY A 273 10.95 -4.78 1.61
C GLY A 273 10.74 -3.76 0.49
N ARG A 274 9.59 -3.11 0.38
CA ARG A 274 9.25 -2.24 -0.75
C ARG A 274 10.24 -1.08 -0.96
N THR A 275 10.72 -0.46 0.12
CA THR A 275 11.70 0.64 0.08
C THR A 275 13.15 0.18 0.26
N GLY A 276 13.39 -1.12 0.42
CA GLY A 276 14.70 -1.68 0.79
C GLY A 276 14.90 -1.84 2.31
N GLU A 277 13.90 -1.48 3.10
CA GLU A 277 13.82 -1.78 4.54
C GLU A 277 12.64 -2.74 4.80
N TRP A 278 12.63 -3.45 5.93
CA TRP A 278 11.50 -4.30 6.29
C TRP A 278 10.20 -3.51 6.33
N PHE A 279 10.26 -2.26 6.83
CA PHE A 279 9.15 -1.33 6.90
C PHE A 279 9.58 0.05 6.44
N ALA A 280 8.73 0.76 5.70
CA ALA A 280 9.10 2.04 5.11
C ALA A 280 9.36 3.15 6.15
N HIS A 281 8.75 3.09 7.35
CA HIS A 281 9.06 4.05 8.42
C HIS A 281 10.55 4.07 8.80
N GLN A 282 11.27 2.93 8.63
CA GLN A 282 12.72 2.85 8.85
C GLN A 282 13.49 3.69 7.81
N HIS A 283 13.04 3.69 6.55
CA HIS A 283 13.60 4.54 5.49
C HIS A 283 13.43 6.04 5.80
N PHE A 284 12.31 6.42 6.41
CA PHE A 284 12.00 7.81 6.77
C PHE A 284 12.47 8.20 8.18
N GLY A 285 13.04 7.29 8.96
CA GLY A 285 13.66 7.56 10.25
C GLY A 285 12.69 7.99 11.36
N PHE A 286 11.51 7.38 11.45
CA PHE A 286 10.58 7.61 12.56
C PHE A 286 10.14 6.31 13.22
N GLU A 287 9.65 6.41 14.45
CA GLU A 287 9.28 5.27 15.32
C GLU A 287 7.78 5.34 15.64
N PRO A 288 6.93 4.49 15.04
CA PRO A 288 5.51 4.43 15.36
C PRO A 288 5.24 3.66 16.66
N ASP A 289 4.02 3.84 17.20
CA ASP A 289 3.46 3.04 18.30
C ASP A 289 2.63 1.84 17.79
N LEU A 290 2.08 1.98 16.57
CA LEU A 290 1.26 0.98 15.89
C LEU A 290 1.68 0.88 14.42
N ILE A 291 1.69 -0.35 13.88
CA ILE A 291 2.03 -0.62 12.47
C ILE A 291 0.91 -1.45 11.86
N THR A 292 0.22 -0.93 10.84
CA THR A 292 -0.73 -1.73 10.05
C THR A 292 -0.01 -2.44 8.93
N MET A 293 -0.21 -3.74 8.79
CA MET A 293 0.41 -4.61 7.80
C MET A 293 -0.63 -5.39 7.00
N ALA A 294 -0.39 -5.61 5.71
CA ALA A 294 -1.15 -6.51 4.84
C ALA A 294 -0.33 -6.83 3.59
N LYS A 295 -0.95 -7.08 2.44
CA LYS A 295 -0.33 -7.21 1.11
C LYS A 295 0.95 -8.05 1.09
N GLY A 296 2.11 -7.42 1.25
CA GLY A 296 3.41 -8.07 1.31
C GLY A 296 3.56 -9.10 2.44
N LEU A 297 2.71 -9.07 3.46
CA LEU A 297 2.69 -10.06 4.54
C LEU A 297 2.52 -11.51 4.03
N THR A 298 1.68 -11.69 3.00
CA THR A 298 1.45 -12.98 2.35
C THR A 298 1.82 -12.98 0.87
N SER A 299 2.45 -11.90 0.40
CA SER A 299 2.69 -11.64 -1.03
C SER A 299 1.44 -11.79 -1.90
N GLY A 300 0.25 -11.52 -1.35
CA GLY A 300 -1.02 -11.59 -2.07
C GLY A 300 -1.53 -13.00 -2.38
N TYR A 301 -0.84 -14.06 -1.92
CA TYR A 301 -1.26 -15.45 -2.16
C TYR A 301 -2.55 -15.81 -1.42
N VAL A 302 -2.73 -15.28 -0.21
CA VAL A 302 -3.97 -15.37 0.57
C VAL A 302 -4.24 -14.05 1.28
N PRO A 303 -5.51 -13.67 1.50
CA PRO A 303 -5.84 -12.47 2.25
C PRO A 303 -5.39 -12.58 3.71
N MET A 304 -4.64 -11.60 4.21
CA MET A 304 -4.30 -11.43 5.62
C MET A 304 -3.86 -9.99 5.88
N GLY A 305 -4.20 -9.49 7.07
CA GLY A 305 -3.65 -8.28 7.64
C GLY A 305 -3.23 -8.50 9.10
N ALA A 306 -2.43 -7.58 9.61
CA ALA A 306 -2.01 -7.57 11.00
C ALA A 306 -1.81 -6.14 11.48
N VAL A 307 -1.92 -5.94 12.80
CA VAL A 307 -1.49 -4.73 13.49
C VAL A 307 -0.40 -5.12 14.46
N GLY A 308 0.81 -4.59 14.24
CA GLY A 308 1.90 -4.63 15.20
C GLY A 308 1.67 -3.56 16.27
N ILE A 309 1.82 -3.94 17.53
CA ILE A 309 1.50 -3.11 18.69
C ILE A 309 2.77 -3.00 19.55
N HIS A 310 3.28 -1.79 19.69
CA HIS A 310 4.43 -1.55 20.56
C HIS A 310 4.07 -1.83 22.02
N GLU A 311 5.01 -2.34 22.82
CA GLU A 311 4.84 -2.72 24.23
C GLU A 311 4.21 -1.60 25.06
N ARG A 312 4.56 -0.33 24.79
CA ARG A 312 3.97 0.85 25.42
C ARG A 312 2.44 0.89 25.32
N VAL A 313 1.88 0.42 24.19
CA VAL A 313 0.43 0.38 23.96
C VAL A 313 -0.17 -0.94 24.39
N ALA A 314 0.51 -2.05 24.11
CA ALA A 314 0.00 -3.39 24.37
C ALA A 314 -0.13 -3.66 25.88
N ARG A 315 0.90 -3.33 26.68
CA ARG A 315 0.94 -3.66 28.11
C ARG A 315 -0.25 -3.07 28.88
N PRO A 316 -0.56 -1.76 28.78
CA PRO A 316 -1.73 -1.22 29.44
C PRO A 316 -3.06 -1.89 29.06
N ILE A 317 -3.20 -2.32 27.79
CA ILE A 317 -4.41 -3.01 27.34
C ILE A 317 -4.49 -4.41 27.94
N ILE A 318 -3.37 -5.16 27.92
CA ILE A 318 -3.27 -6.53 28.48
C ILE A 318 -3.56 -6.51 29.98
N ASP A 319 -3.00 -5.57 30.71
CA ASP A 319 -3.10 -5.51 32.19
C ASP A 319 -4.48 -5.00 32.68
N ASN A 320 -5.31 -4.39 31.81
CA ASN A 320 -6.56 -3.77 32.19
C ASN A 320 -7.80 -4.46 31.62
N GLY A 321 -7.70 -5.75 31.30
CA GLY A 321 -8.85 -6.60 31.01
C GLY A 321 -9.09 -6.86 29.54
N GLU A 322 -10.32 -7.15 29.19
CA GLU A 322 -10.69 -7.67 27.90
C GLU A 322 -10.76 -6.59 26.81
N PHE A 323 -10.17 -6.87 25.66
CA PHE A 323 -10.31 -6.08 24.45
C PHE A 323 -11.40 -6.70 23.57
N ASN A 324 -12.64 -6.22 23.71
CA ASN A 324 -13.80 -6.75 23.00
C ASN A 324 -13.80 -6.37 21.52
N HIS A 325 -12.87 -6.96 20.77
CA HIS A 325 -12.69 -6.79 19.32
C HIS A 325 -12.10 -8.05 18.71
N GLY A 326 -12.58 -8.46 17.56
CA GLY A 326 -12.09 -9.61 16.82
C GLY A 326 -12.92 -9.86 15.56
N LEU A 327 -12.33 -10.56 14.62
CA LEU A 327 -12.93 -10.98 13.36
C LEU A 327 -12.92 -12.50 13.32
N THR A 328 -13.94 -13.13 12.76
CA THR A 328 -14.05 -14.59 12.72
C THR A 328 -12.78 -15.26 12.18
N TYR A 329 -12.16 -14.65 11.17
CA TYR A 329 -10.97 -15.19 10.53
C TYR A 329 -9.66 -14.55 11.03
N SER A 330 -9.66 -13.87 12.18
CA SER A 330 -8.44 -13.36 12.81
C SER A 330 -7.42 -14.49 13.01
N GLY A 331 -6.24 -14.33 12.39
CA GLY A 331 -5.19 -15.34 12.48
C GLY A 331 -5.49 -16.66 11.77
N HIS A 332 -6.23 -16.67 10.66
CA HIS A 332 -6.60 -17.87 9.91
C HIS A 332 -5.42 -18.82 9.69
N PRO A 333 -5.49 -20.12 10.04
CA PRO A 333 -4.35 -21.04 10.01
C PRO A 333 -3.61 -21.09 8.68
N VAL A 334 -4.36 -21.18 7.58
CA VAL A 334 -3.77 -21.23 6.22
C VAL A 334 -3.08 -19.93 5.86
N ALA A 335 -3.69 -18.78 6.19
CA ALA A 335 -3.09 -17.48 5.92
C ALA A 335 -1.81 -17.27 6.75
N ALA A 336 -1.82 -17.69 8.03
CA ALA A 336 -0.65 -17.64 8.90
C ALA A 336 0.48 -18.56 8.38
N ALA A 337 0.19 -19.78 7.96
CA ALA A 337 1.18 -20.68 7.39
C ALA A 337 1.82 -20.13 6.10
N VAL A 338 1.02 -19.50 5.23
CA VAL A 338 1.53 -18.83 4.02
C VAL A 338 2.38 -17.61 4.40
N ALA A 339 1.96 -16.81 5.38
CA ALA A 339 2.73 -15.66 5.85
C ALA A 339 4.09 -16.10 6.44
N VAL A 340 4.13 -17.16 7.26
CA VAL A 340 5.38 -17.76 7.77
C VAL A 340 6.30 -18.17 6.63
N ALA A 341 5.78 -18.89 5.62
CA ALA A 341 6.55 -19.28 4.46
C ALA A 341 7.07 -18.08 3.65
N ASN A 342 6.25 -17.04 3.52
CA ASN A 342 6.61 -15.81 2.83
C ASN A 342 7.72 -15.02 3.56
N LEU A 343 7.63 -14.90 4.89
CA LEU A 343 8.67 -14.23 5.67
C LEU A 343 10.01 -15.01 5.61
N LYS A 344 9.95 -16.36 5.62
CA LYS A 344 11.14 -17.19 5.41
C LYS A 344 11.78 -16.92 4.05
N LEU A 345 11.00 -16.85 2.96
CA LEU A 345 11.52 -16.53 1.63
C LEU A 345 12.16 -15.13 1.59
N LEU A 346 11.48 -14.11 2.10
CA LEU A 346 12.02 -12.73 2.13
C LEU A 346 13.37 -12.65 2.85
N ARG A 347 13.51 -13.38 3.97
CA ARG A 347 14.73 -13.43 4.76
C ARG A 347 15.80 -14.30 4.11
N ASP A 348 15.48 -15.56 3.81
CA ASP A 348 16.46 -16.60 3.43
C ASP A 348 17.03 -16.34 2.01
N GLU A 349 16.26 -15.71 1.12
CA GLU A 349 16.74 -15.26 -0.20
C GLU A 349 17.34 -13.84 -0.17
N GLY A 350 17.41 -13.18 0.98
CA GLY A 350 17.96 -11.83 1.12
C GLY A 350 17.24 -10.77 0.28
N ILE A 351 15.94 -10.94 0.03
CA ILE A 351 15.20 -10.10 -0.92
C ILE A 351 15.20 -8.63 -0.47
N VAL A 352 14.98 -8.37 0.82
CA VAL A 352 14.95 -7.00 1.36
C VAL A 352 16.30 -6.31 1.17
N GLU A 353 17.39 -6.99 1.52
CA GLU A 353 18.74 -6.45 1.36
C GLU A 353 19.08 -6.21 -0.12
N ARG A 354 18.68 -7.13 -1.01
CA ARG A 354 18.87 -6.96 -2.46
C ARG A 354 18.12 -5.72 -2.99
N VAL A 355 16.90 -5.46 -2.51
CA VAL A 355 16.17 -4.23 -2.87
C VAL A 355 16.91 -3.00 -2.37
N LYS A 356 17.49 -3.05 -1.17
CA LYS A 356 18.23 -1.93 -0.58
C LYS A 356 19.50 -1.58 -1.34
N THR A 357 20.30 -2.59 -1.69
CA THR A 357 21.70 -2.41 -2.10
C THR A 357 21.95 -2.61 -3.59
N ASP A 358 21.06 -3.32 -4.31
CA ASP A 358 21.26 -3.73 -5.70
C ASP A 358 20.13 -3.27 -6.63
N ILE A 359 19.04 -4.03 -6.68
CA ILE A 359 18.00 -3.85 -7.71
C ILE A 359 17.19 -2.55 -7.52
N GLY A 360 17.02 -2.08 -6.29
CA GLY A 360 16.33 -0.81 -6.02
C GLY A 360 17.10 0.40 -6.57
N PRO A 361 18.38 0.59 -6.21
CA PRO A 361 19.24 1.61 -6.83
C PRO A 361 19.30 1.51 -8.36
N TYR A 362 19.38 0.30 -8.92
CA TYR A 362 19.34 0.07 -10.37
C TYR A 362 18.03 0.60 -10.97
N PHE A 363 16.88 0.18 -10.43
CA PHE A 363 15.56 0.61 -10.90
C PHE A 363 15.37 2.12 -10.85
N GLN A 364 15.76 2.76 -9.73
CA GLN A 364 15.65 4.20 -9.56
C GLN A 364 16.53 4.98 -10.55
N ARG A 365 17.75 4.50 -10.82
CA ARG A 365 18.65 5.08 -11.81
C ARG A 365 18.09 4.93 -13.21
N ARG A 366 17.69 3.71 -13.62
CA ARG A 366 17.15 3.43 -14.95
C ARG A 366 15.91 4.27 -15.29
N LEU A 367 15.02 4.48 -14.31
CA LEU A 367 13.86 5.36 -14.50
C LEU A 367 14.29 6.82 -14.75
N ARG A 368 15.24 7.33 -13.97
CA ARG A 368 15.72 8.70 -14.13
C ARG A 368 16.46 8.89 -15.46
N ASP A 369 17.31 7.96 -15.84
CA ASP A 369 18.05 8.00 -17.11
C ASP A 369 17.12 8.00 -18.31
N ALA A 370 16.03 7.22 -18.28
CA ALA A 370 15.11 7.07 -19.40
C ALA A 370 14.04 8.16 -19.48
N LEU A 371 13.55 8.64 -18.34
CA LEU A 371 12.39 9.53 -18.25
C LEU A 371 12.68 10.88 -17.59
N GLY A 372 13.85 11.07 -16.97
CA GLY A 372 14.16 12.28 -16.20
C GLY A 372 14.09 13.57 -17.03
N ASP A 373 14.50 13.53 -18.30
CA ASP A 373 14.48 14.66 -19.21
C ASP A 373 13.33 14.58 -20.24
N HIS A 374 12.37 13.67 -20.01
CA HIS A 374 11.24 13.53 -20.93
C HIS A 374 10.31 14.75 -20.89
N PRO A 375 9.80 15.27 -22.05
CA PRO A 375 9.11 16.57 -22.13
C PRO A 375 7.81 16.67 -21.34
N ILE A 376 7.19 15.54 -20.96
CA ILE A 376 5.98 15.53 -20.13
C ILE A 376 6.24 15.05 -18.70
N VAL A 377 7.52 14.91 -18.27
CA VAL A 377 7.86 14.47 -16.92
C VAL A 377 8.31 15.65 -16.06
N GLY A 378 7.62 15.86 -14.95
CA GLY A 378 7.92 16.89 -13.97
C GLY A 378 8.83 16.41 -12.85
N GLU A 379 8.51 15.24 -12.28
CA GLU A 379 9.20 14.66 -11.13
C GLU A 379 9.24 13.14 -11.23
N ILE A 380 10.31 12.53 -10.74
CA ILE A 380 10.39 11.10 -10.42
C ILE A 380 10.77 10.98 -8.95
N ALA A 381 9.84 10.50 -8.13
CA ALA A 381 10.03 10.28 -6.70
C ALA A 381 9.90 8.79 -6.37
N GLY A 382 10.75 8.28 -5.49
CA GLY A 382 10.70 6.87 -5.08
C GLY A 382 11.94 6.40 -4.35
N ALA A 383 11.86 5.18 -3.79
CA ALA A 383 12.96 4.46 -3.16
C ALA A 383 12.75 2.96 -3.34
N GLY A 384 13.83 2.17 -3.30
CA GLY A 384 13.75 0.74 -3.55
C GLY A 384 13.01 0.43 -4.85
N LEU A 385 11.99 -0.42 -4.77
CA LEU A 385 11.17 -0.83 -5.92
C LEU A 385 9.76 -0.19 -5.87
N VAL A 386 9.70 1.10 -5.60
CA VAL A 386 8.48 1.91 -5.75
C VAL A 386 8.83 3.27 -6.33
N ALA A 387 8.07 3.73 -7.31
CA ALA A 387 8.27 5.03 -7.94
C ALA A 387 6.94 5.66 -8.40
N GLY A 388 6.86 6.98 -8.25
CA GLY A 388 5.85 7.83 -8.85
C GLY A 388 6.48 8.77 -9.86
N VAL A 389 5.93 8.82 -11.06
CA VAL A 389 6.35 9.73 -12.14
C VAL A 389 5.25 10.75 -12.35
N GLN A 390 5.50 12.00 -11.97
CA GLN A 390 4.58 13.11 -12.19
C GLN A 390 4.62 13.54 -13.64
N LEU A 391 3.47 13.53 -14.31
CA LEU A 391 3.31 14.13 -15.62
C LEU A 391 3.05 15.63 -15.46
N ALA A 392 3.76 16.47 -16.20
CA ALA A 392 3.69 17.93 -16.08
C ALA A 392 3.78 18.62 -17.45
N ARG A 393 3.08 19.74 -17.57
CA ARG A 393 3.13 20.62 -18.73
C ARG A 393 4.43 21.42 -18.75
N ASP A 394 4.87 21.90 -17.59
CA ASP A 394 6.14 22.63 -17.40
C ASP A 394 6.78 22.20 -16.08
N ARG A 395 7.93 21.54 -16.16
CA ARG A 395 8.70 21.05 -15.01
C ARG A 395 9.24 22.21 -14.16
N SER A 396 9.72 23.27 -14.79
CA SER A 396 10.37 24.37 -14.08
C SER A 396 9.38 25.18 -13.23
N ARG A 397 8.13 25.27 -13.69
CA ARG A 397 7.02 25.94 -13.01
C ARG A 397 6.19 24.99 -12.17
N ARG A 398 6.51 23.67 -12.20
CA ARG A 398 5.67 22.61 -11.60
C ARG A 398 4.22 22.67 -12.10
N GLU A 399 4.02 23.10 -13.35
CA GLU A 399 2.70 23.22 -13.94
C GLU A 399 2.18 21.86 -14.39
N ARG A 400 1.08 21.42 -13.79
CA ARG A 400 0.41 20.16 -14.11
C ARG A 400 -0.46 20.30 -15.34
N PHE A 401 -0.85 19.17 -15.94
CA PHE A 401 -1.90 19.16 -16.95
C PHE A 401 -3.26 19.42 -16.31
N GLY A 402 -4.17 20.08 -17.04
CA GLY A 402 -5.55 20.27 -16.57
C GLY A 402 -6.30 18.93 -16.48
N ALA A 403 -7.28 18.88 -15.59
CA ALA A 403 -8.10 17.67 -15.39
C ALA A 403 -8.86 17.26 -16.68
N ASP A 404 -9.12 18.20 -17.57
CA ASP A 404 -9.74 17.99 -18.88
C ASP A 404 -8.90 17.17 -19.85
N VAL A 405 -7.58 17.12 -19.67
CA VAL A 405 -6.65 16.33 -20.51
C VAL A 405 -6.63 14.87 -20.12
N ASP A 406 -6.85 14.54 -18.84
CA ASP A 406 -6.75 13.19 -18.24
C ASP A 406 -5.50 12.42 -18.70
N ILE A 407 -4.34 13.10 -18.67
CA ILE A 407 -3.08 12.61 -19.22
C ILE A 407 -2.63 11.30 -18.59
N GLY A 408 -2.92 11.10 -17.30
CA GLY A 408 -2.58 9.84 -16.60
C GLY A 408 -3.32 8.65 -17.19
N THR A 409 -4.62 8.78 -17.47
CA THR A 409 -5.41 7.73 -18.14
C THR A 409 -4.89 7.44 -19.53
N ILE A 410 -4.57 8.47 -20.32
CA ILE A 410 -3.99 8.32 -21.67
C ILE A 410 -2.68 7.51 -21.58
N CYS A 411 -1.77 7.89 -20.68
CA CYS A 411 -0.47 7.22 -20.52
C CYS A 411 -0.63 5.77 -20.02
N ARG A 412 -1.51 5.55 -19.05
CA ARG A 412 -1.85 4.21 -18.55
C ARG A 412 -2.35 3.30 -19.66
N ASP A 413 -3.23 3.80 -20.53
CA ASP A 413 -3.81 3.02 -21.61
C ASP A 413 -2.75 2.65 -22.67
N PHE A 414 -1.79 3.54 -22.96
CA PHE A 414 -0.62 3.18 -23.78
C PHE A 414 0.26 2.12 -23.11
N CYS A 415 0.51 2.20 -21.81
CA CYS A 415 1.24 1.15 -21.06
C CYS A 415 0.48 -0.18 -21.17
N PHE A 416 -0.81 -0.18 -20.87
CA PHE A 416 -1.66 -1.36 -20.86
C PHE A 416 -1.71 -2.05 -22.23
N ASN A 417 -1.87 -1.28 -23.31
CA ASN A 417 -1.85 -1.78 -24.69
C ASN A 417 -0.43 -2.23 -25.10
N GLY A 418 0.62 -1.67 -24.51
CA GLY A 418 2.01 -2.08 -24.67
C GLY A 418 2.42 -3.29 -23.80
N ASN A 419 1.46 -3.98 -23.17
CA ASN A 419 1.68 -5.10 -22.27
C ASN A 419 2.60 -4.77 -21.09
N LEU A 420 2.38 -3.61 -20.46
CA LEU A 420 2.92 -3.19 -19.19
C LEU A 420 1.79 -2.81 -18.24
N ILE A 421 1.71 -3.43 -17.08
CA ILE A 421 0.82 -2.94 -16.01
C ILE A 421 1.50 -1.79 -15.28
N MET A 422 0.93 -0.61 -15.42
CA MET A 422 1.31 0.60 -14.72
C MET A 422 0.04 1.35 -14.33
N ARG A 423 -0.02 1.91 -13.12
CA ARG A 423 -1.22 2.60 -12.63
C ARG A 423 -1.09 4.11 -12.83
N ALA A 424 -2.21 4.77 -13.09
CA ALA A 424 -2.34 6.22 -12.98
C ALA A 424 -3.15 6.61 -11.74
N THR A 425 -2.75 7.68 -11.07
CA THR A 425 -3.53 8.39 -10.05
C THR A 425 -3.49 9.87 -10.40
N GLY A 426 -4.60 10.39 -10.95
CA GLY A 426 -4.59 11.68 -11.61
C GLY A 426 -3.52 11.72 -12.71
N ASP A 427 -2.62 12.67 -12.65
CA ASP A 427 -1.50 12.84 -13.58
C ASP A 427 -0.17 12.22 -13.08
N ARG A 428 -0.22 11.30 -12.13
CA ARG A 428 0.96 10.53 -11.68
C ARG A 428 0.88 9.08 -12.14
N MET A 429 1.98 8.62 -12.76
CA MET A 429 2.16 7.22 -13.16
C MET A 429 2.94 6.48 -12.07
N LEU A 430 2.47 5.30 -11.69
CA LEU A 430 2.97 4.56 -10.51
C LEU A 430 3.56 3.23 -10.93
N LEU A 431 4.72 2.89 -10.34
CA LEU A 431 5.41 1.62 -10.48
C LEU A 431 5.73 1.01 -9.12
N SER A 432 5.53 -0.28 -9.00
CA SER A 432 5.84 -1.07 -7.81
C SER A 432 5.95 -2.55 -8.19
N PRO A 433 6.96 -2.95 -8.97
CA PRO A 433 7.10 -4.32 -9.45
C PRO A 433 7.35 -5.32 -8.30
N PRO A 434 7.21 -6.64 -8.53
CA PRO A 434 7.64 -7.65 -7.57
C PRO A 434 9.11 -7.47 -7.17
N LEU A 435 9.44 -7.73 -5.89
CA LEU A 435 10.80 -7.47 -5.37
C LEU A 435 11.85 -8.43 -5.93
N VAL A 436 11.42 -9.53 -6.51
CA VAL A 436 12.28 -10.53 -7.15
C VAL A 436 12.67 -10.18 -8.58
N ILE A 437 12.23 -9.02 -9.09
CA ILE A 437 12.54 -8.53 -10.44
C ILE A 437 14.06 -8.49 -10.69
N ARG A 438 14.48 -8.78 -11.90
CA ARG A 438 15.88 -8.74 -12.35
C ARG A 438 16.13 -7.52 -13.22
N GLU A 439 17.39 -7.16 -13.42
CA GLU A 439 17.78 -5.98 -14.21
C GLU A 439 17.16 -5.99 -15.63
N ALA A 440 17.20 -7.13 -16.34
CA ALA A 440 16.60 -7.25 -17.67
C ALA A 440 15.08 -6.99 -17.69
N GLU A 441 14.39 -7.34 -16.62
CA GLU A 441 12.95 -7.10 -16.46
C GLU A 441 12.67 -5.63 -16.05
N VAL A 442 13.58 -5.02 -15.30
CA VAL A 442 13.56 -3.57 -15.05
C VAL A 442 13.72 -2.81 -16.36
N ASP A 443 14.69 -3.20 -17.19
CA ASP A 443 14.91 -2.60 -18.51
C ASP A 443 13.66 -2.75 -19.39
N GLU A 444 13.03 -3.93 -19.42
CA GLU A 444 11.77 -4.14 -20.16
C GLU A 444 10.67 -3.20 -19.69
N ILE A 445 10.48 -3.03 -18.35
CA ILE A 445 9.49 -2.09 -17.79
C ILE A 445 9.79 -0.67 -18.25
N VAL A 446 11.05 -0.22 -18.09
CA VAL A 446 11.47 1.15 -18.40
C VAL A 446 11.33 1.45 -19.90
N ASP A 447 11.72 0.53 -20.77
CA ASP A 447 11.60 0.68 -22.22
C ASP A 447 10.14 0.74 -22.68
N LYS A 448 9.28 -0.10 -22.10
CA LYS A 448 7.83 -0.06 -22.38
C LYS A 448 7.19 1.24 -21.85
N ALA A 449 7.55 1.65 -20.64
CA ALA A 449 7.10 2.92 -20.07
C ALA A 449 7.51 4.09 -20.96
N LYS A 450 8.80 4.15 -21.39
CA LYS A 450 9.28 5.20 -22.27
C LYS A 450 8.48 5.30 -23.55
N ARG A 451 8.22 4.19 -24.24
CA ARG A 451 7.37 4.18 -25.45
C ARG A 451 5.96 4.70 -25.17
N ALA A 452 5.36 4.36 -24.05
CA ALA A 452 4.04 4.86 -23.65
C ALA A 452 4.06 6.37 -23.36
N PHE A 453 5.13 6.88 -22.73
CA PHE A 453 5.32 8.31 -22.48
C PHE A 453 5.55 9.08 -23.79
N ASP A 454 6.36 8.54 -24.72
CA ASP A 454 6.55 9.12 -26.06
C ASP A 454 5.22 9.25 -26.79
N ALA A 455 4.42 8.17 -26.86
CA ALA A 455 3.10 8.17 -27.48
C ALA A 455 2.10 9.13 -26.78
N THR A 456 2.21 9.24 -25.45
CA THR A 456 1.41 10.20 -24.68
C THR A 456 1.78 11.65 -25.06
N ALA A 457 3.09 11.95 -25.15
CA ALA A 457 3.57 13.26 -25.53
C ALA A 457 3.11 13.67 -26.93
N GLU A 458 3.16 12.76 -27.88
CA GLU A 458 2.61 12.96 -29.24
C GLU A 458 1.10 13.25 -29.19
N ARG A 459 0.36 12.43 -28.44
CA ARG A 459 -1.10 12.57 -28.32
C ARG A 459 -1.53 13.91 -27.74
N VAL A 460 -0.75 14.47 -26.80
CA VAL A 460 -1.04 15.79 -26.19
C VAL A 460 -0.33 16.95 -26.88
N GLY A 461 0.33 16.73 -28.02
CA GLY A 461 1.01 17.75 -28.80
C GLY A 461 2.32 18.28 -28.19
N ARG A 462 3.03 17.44 -27.44
CA ARG A 462 4.30 17.78 -26.78
C ARG A 462 5.47 16.87 -27.20
N ALA A 463 5.35 16.27 -28.37
CA ALA A 463 6.46 15.52 -28.96
C ALA A 463 7.65 16.44 -29.28
N ARG A 464 8.87 15.89 -29.22
CA ARG A 464 10.12 16.59 -29.58
C ARG A 464 10.24 16.78 -31.08
#